data_5de6afc67c114b22256e3d97b894883f
#
_entry.id   5de6afc67c114b22256e3d97b894883f
#
_cell.length_a   1.000
_cell.length_b   1.000
_cell.length_c   1.000
_cell.angle_alpha   90.00
_cell.angle_beta   90.00
_cell.angle_gamma   90.00
#
_symmetry.space_group_name_H-M   'P 1'
#
loop_
_entity.id
_entity.type
_entity.pdbx_description
1 polymer ?
#
loop_
_entity_poly.entity_id
_entity_poly.type
_entity_poly.pdbx_seq_one_letter_code
_entity_poly.pdbx_strand_id
1 'polypeptide(L)'
;MRRTATLVGVPSSILVWRLVWRQTRHDVHYTAYYQRLMDKLLLILSSLLMLTSCAEQYNIAGNSNIACLDGRMLYLRVSSLADEPVHCNVTQVVSVCLDSCKVVHGRFNFEGDVDSARMAMLYTGNQCVMPLVLENGKLSIQVDNVTQRVTGGPLNDKLYAFFKKRNRLDNEMWEVQQTTMRLMREGYSPVEIQRRVGKKTKQLAKRTEELETLFVKDNYNNVLGPGFFRLLCSQFPTPVMTEQIQRIVEGAPVHFLSDPFVRAYLQQAQLRMAVQSNNP
;
A
#
# COMPACT_ATOMS: atom_id res chain seq x y z
N MET A 1 -53.05 -17.50 -100.10
CA MET A 1 -53.24 -16.62 -98.93
C MET A 1 -52.29 -17.04 -97.84
N ARG A 2 -51.17 -16.32 -97.67
CA ARG A 2 -50.19 -16.57 -96.60
C ARG A 2 -50.43 -15.53 -95.50
N ARG A 3 -50.70 -15.99 -94.27
CA ARG A 3 -50.69 -15.11 -93.10
C ARG A 3 -49.33 -15.18 -92.43
N THR A 4 -48.65 -14.05 -92.39
CA THR A 4 -47.41 -13.80 -91.72
C THR A 4 -47.74 -13.50 -90.22
N ALA A 5 -47.19 -14.28 -89.27
CA ALA A 5 -47.25 -14.03 -87.80
C ALA A 5 -46.09 -13.12 -87.43
N THR A 6 -46.40 -11.94 -86.95
CA THR A 6 -45.45 -10.99 -86.37
C THR A 6 -45.08 -11.39 -84.97
N LEU A 7 -43.80 -11.64 -84.75
CA LEU A 7 -43.22 -11.83 -83.41
C LEU A 7 -43.11 -10.45 -82.72
N VAL A 8 -43.84 -10.27 -81.62
CA VAL A 8 -43.71 -9.12 -80.73
C VAL A 8 -42.48 -9.31 -79.87
N GLY A 9 -41.44 -8.50 -80.10
CA GLY A 9 -40.24 -8.49 -79.29
C GLY A 9 -40.52 -7.94 -77.87
N VAL A 10 -40.15 -8.69 -76.92
CA VAL A 10 -40.15 -8.26 -75.48
C VAL A 10 -39.08 -7.21 -75.32
N PRO A 11 -39.35 -6.04 -74.71
CA PRO A 11 -38.35 -4.98 -74.59
C PRO A 11 -37.24 -5.39 -73.62
N SER A 12 -36.00 -5.27 -74.08
CA SER A 12 -34.75 -5.62 -73.34
C SER A 12 -34.59 -4.91 -71.99
N SER A 13 -35.38 -3.87 -71.75
CA SER A 13 -35.42 -3.13 -70.47
C SER A 13 -35.89 -3.97 -69.24
N ILE A 14 -36.77 -4.97 -69.44
CA ILE A 14 -37.31 -5.78 -68.39
C ILE A 14 -36.26 -6.81 -67.88
N LEU A 15 -35.40 -7.27 -68.77
CA LEU A 15 -34.32 -8.22 -68.38
C LEU A 15 -33.22 -7.54 -67.59
N VAL A 16 -32.87 -6.31 -67.90
CA VAL A 16 -31.88 -5.51 -67.17
C VAL A 16 -32.38 -5.18 -65.75
N TRP A 17 -33.66 -4.80 -65.59
CA TRP A 17 -34.26 -4.54 -64.30
C TRP A 17 -34.32 -5.81 -63.41
N ARG A 18 -34.56 -6.98 -64.00
CA ARG A 18 -34.53 -8.23 -63.18
C ARG A 18 -33.12 -8.62 -62.74
N LEU A 19 -32.08 -8.33 -63.53
CA LEU A 19 -30.68 -8.60 -63.11
C LEU A 19 -30.23 -7.59 -62.06
N VAL A 20 -30.51 -6.31 -62.20
CA VAL A 20 -30.20 -5.29 -61.21
C VAL A 20 -30.91 -5.56 -59.88
N TRP A 21 -32.21 -5.95 -59.91
CA TRP A 21 -32.96 -6.31 -58.71
C TRP A 21 -32.45 -7.61 -58.02
N ARG A 22 -31.92 -8.50 -58.78
CA ARG A 22 -31.30 -9.73 -58.21
C ARG A 22 -29.95 -9.42 -57.54
N GLN A 23 -29.18 -8.53 -58.14
CA GLN A 23 -27.90 -8.08 -57.61
C GLN A 23 -28.08 -7.27 -56.29
N THR A 24 -28.98 -6.31 -56.29
CA THR A 24 -29.28 -5.50 -55.11
C THR A 24 -29.88 -6.33 -53.95
N ARG A 25 -30.63 -7.40 -54.25
CA ARG A 25 -31.18 -8.28 -53.22
C ARG A 25 -30.07 -9.15 -52.56
N HIS A 26 -29.05 -9.54 -53.35
CA HIS A 26 -27.88 -10.25 -52.80
C HIS A 26 -27.05 -9.34 -51.88
N ASP A 27 -26.81 -8.11 -52.30
CA ASP A 27 -26.01 -7.14 -51.53
C ASP A 27 -26.69 -6.76 -50.21
N VAL A 28 -28.02 -6.62 -50.19
CA VAL A 28 -28.81 -6.36 -48.97
C VAL A 28 -28.75 -7.54 -48.01
N HIS A 29 -28.73 -8.80 -48.46
CA HIS A 29 -28.61 -9.94 -47.62
C HIS A 29 -27.19 -10.08 -47.06
N TYR A 30 -26.15 -9.77 -47.81
CA TYR A 30 -24.77 -9.76 -47.33
C TYR A 30 -24.55 -8.65 -46.31
N THR A 31 -25.01 -7.44 -46.56
CA THR A 31 -24.89 -6.33 -45.58
C THR A 31 -25.64 -6.59 -44.32
N ALA A 32 -26.85 -7.16 -44.34
CA ALA A 32 -27.61 -7.53 -43.15
C ALA A 32 -26.95 -8.69 -42.36
N TYR A 33 -26.30 -9.62 -43.07
CA TYR A 33 -25.56 -10.71 -42.42
C TYR A 33 -24.30 -10.17 -41.72
N TYR A 34 -23.50 -9.32 -42.40
CA TYR A 34 -22.31 -8.70 -41.79
C TYR A 34 -22.69 -7.78 -40.62
N GLN A 35 -23.78 -7.05 -40.71
CA GLN A 35 -24.25 -6.21 -39.60
C GLN A 35 -24.65 -7.02 -38.38
N ARG A 36 -25.38 -8.12 -38.57
CA ARG A 36 -25.68 -9.05 -37.46
C ARG A 36 -24.44 -9.76 -36.89
N LEU A 37 -23.43 -10.03 -37.70
CA LEU A 37 -22.17 -10.61 -37.26
C LEU A 37 -21.37 -9.59 -36.45
N MET A 38 -21.33 -8.32 -36.90
CA MET A 38 -20.68 -7.23 -36.18
C MET A 38 -21.38 -6.93 -34.85
N ASP A 39 -22.71 -6.94 -34.80
CA ASP A 39 -23.49 -6.76 -33.59
C ASP A 39 -23.21 -7.88 -32.57
N LYS A 40 -23.13 -9.11 -33.04
CA LYS A 40 -22.74 -10.26 -32.17
C LYS A 40 -21.30 -10.15 -31.68
N LEU A 41 -20.35 -9.73 -32.52
CA LEU A 41 -18.96 -9.50 -32.16
C LEU A 41 -18.84 -8.35 -31.14
N LEU A 42 -19.57 -7.26 -31.32
CA LEU A 42 -19.65 -6.14 -30.38
C LEU A 42 -20.24 -6.56 -29.02
N LEU A 43 -21.29 -7.40 -29.03
CA LEU A 43 -21.88 -7.94 -27.80
C LEU A 43 -20.91 -8.89 -27.07
N ILE A 44 -20.17 -9.72 -27.80
CA ILE A 44 -19.15 -10.60 -27.21
C ILE A 44 -17.99 -9.77 -26.67
N LEU A 45 -17.54 -8.76 -27.41
CA LEU A 45 -16.46 -7.87 -26.97
C LEU A 45 -16.88 -7.04 -25.75
N SER A 46 -18.12 -6.51 -25.73
CA SER A 46 -18.65 -5.80 -24.56
C SER A 46 -18.82 -6.72 -23.35
N SER A 47 -19.24 -7.96 -23.53
CA SER A 47 -19.32 -8.97 -22.48
C SER A 47 -17.93 -9.37 -21.94
N LEU A 48 -16.91 -9.41 -22.80
CA LEU A 48 -15.53 -9.69 -22.39
C LEU A 48 -14.93 -8.52 -21.59
N LEU A 49 -15.28 -7.28 -21.91
CA LEU A 49 -14.86 -6.08 -21.18
C LEU A 49 -15.49 -5.99 -19.78
N MET A 50 -16.67 -6.58 -19.56
CA MET A 50 -17.32 -6.61 -18.25
C MET A 50 -16.70 -7.63 -17.28
N LEU A 51 -15.88 -8.57 -17.78
CA LEU A 51 -15.24 -9.62 -16.97
C LEU A 51 -13.91 -9.18 -16.32
N THR A 52 -13.39 -7.99 -16.65
CA THR A 52 -12.10 -7.49 -16.15
C THR A 52 -12.18 -6.57 -14.94
N SER A 53 -13.35 -6.31 -14.40
CA SER A 53 -13.49 -5.60 -13.12
C SER A 53 -13.29 -6.58 -11.95
N CYS A 54 -12.10 -7.15 -11.84
CA CYS A 54 -11.67 -7.78 -10.59
C CYS A 54 -11.24 -6.61 -9.69
N ALA A 55 -12.11 -6.18 -8.78
CA ALA A 55 -11.70 -5.30 -7.70
C ALA A 55 -10.58 -6.00 -6.94
N GLU A 56 -9.45 -5.34 -6.79
CA GLU A 56 -8.37 -5.87 -5.97
C GLU A 56 -8.85 -5.92 -4.52
N GLN A 57 -8.76 -7.09 -3.89
CA GLN A 57 -9.24 -7.32 -2.54
C GLN A 57 -8.13 -7.90 -1.67
N TYR A 58 -8.05 -7.42 -0.43
CA TYR A 58 -7.27 -8.10 0.59
C TYR A 58 -8.16 -9.05 1.39
N ASN A 59 -7.60 -10.22 1.71
CA ASN A 59 -8.20 -11.16 2.64
C ASN A 59 -7.14 -11.54 3.67
N ILE A 60 -7.34 -11.13 4.90
CA ILE A 60 -6.41 -11.30 6.01
C ILE A 60 -6.95 -12.36 6.95
N ALA A 61 -6.27 -13.48 7.06
CA ALA A 61 -6.52 -14.50 8.08
C ALA A 61 -5.48 -14.36 9.19
N GLY A 62 -5.94 -14.14 10.42
CA GLY A 62 -5.06 -13.95 11.57
C GLY A 62 -5.24 -15.00 12.65
N ASN A 63 -4.14 -15.32 13.33
CA ASN A 63 -4.15 -16.13 14.54
C ASN A 63 -3.30 -15.50 15.66
N SER A 64 -3.69 -15.73 16.89
CA SER A 64 -2.99 -15.29 18.07
C SER A 64 -3.09 -16.35 19.18
N ASN A 65 -1.99 -16.59 19.89
CA ASN A 65 -1.96 -17.39 21.11
C ASN A 65 -1.94 -16.52 22.39
N ILE A 66 -2.08 -15.20 22.23
CA ILE A 66 -2.09 -14.26 23.34
C ILE A 66 -3.48 -14.28 23.99
N ALA A 67 -3.58 -14.88 25.18
CA ALA A 67 -4.86 -15.05 25.87
C ALA A 67 -5.60 -13.73 26.13
N CYS A 68 -4.90 -12.63 26.37
CA CYS A 68 -5.52 -11.32 26.60
C CYS A 68 -6.09 -10.66 25.34
N LEU A 69 -5.82 -11.20 24.15
CA LEU A 69 -6.44 -10.74 22.90
C LEU A 69 -7.76 -11.46 22.60
N ASP A 70 -7.98 -12.64 23.16
CA ASP A 70 -9.23 -13.38 22.95
C ASP A 70 -10.43 -12.60 23.48
N GLY A 71 -11.48 -12.52 22.70
CA GLY A 71 -12.65 -11.70 22.99
C GLY A 71 -12.48 -10.19 22.75
N ARG A 72 -11.27 -9.69 22.43
CA ARG A 72 -11.01 -8.27 22.15
C ARG A 72 -11.36 -7.92 20.71
N MET A 73 -11.68 -6.64 20.49
CA MET A 73 -11.82 -6.05 19.16
C MET A 73 -10.43 -5.65 18.63
N LEU A 74 -10.16 -6.04 17.40
CA LEU A 74 -9.03 -5.56 16.61
C LEU A 74 -9.54 -4.56 15.58
N TYR A 75 -8.74 -3.53 15.33
CA TYR A 75 -9.05 -2.44 14.41
C TYR A 75 -7.93 -2.32 13.38
N LEU A 76 -8.28 -2.37 12.12
CA LEU A 76 -7.38 -2.12 11.01
C LEU A 76 -7.45 -0.64 10.65
N ARG A 77 -6.36 0.09 10.88
CA ARG A 77 -6.33 1.54 10.69
C ARG A 77 -5.27 1.95 9.68
N VAL A 78 -5.59 2.92 8.85
CA VAL A 78 -4.64 3.62 7.99
C VAL A 78 -4.50 5.06 8.46
N SER A 79 -3.32 5.63 8.23
CA SER A 79 -3.12 7.04 8.48
C SER A 79 -3.50 7.83 7.22
N SER A 80 -4.33 8.83 7.38
CA SER A 80 -4.66 9.83 6.37
C SER A 80 -4.24 11.20 6.86
N LEU A 81 -4.01 12.14 5.96
CA LEU A 81 -3.96 13.54 6.33
C LEU A 81 -5.38 14.03 6.50
N ALA A 82 -5.62 14.90 7.49
CA ALA A 82 -6.91 15.56 7.62
C ALA A 82 -7.15 16.44 6.39
N ASP A 83 -8.33 16.30 5.77
CA ASP A 83 -8.72 17.08 4.59
C ASP A 83 -8.96 18.57 4.91
N GLU A 84 -9.14 18.89 6.20
CA GLU A 84 -9.35 20.26 6.67
C GLU A 84 -8.09 20.79 7.40
N PRO A 85 -7.61 21.99 7.08
CA PRO A 85 -6.60 22.65 7.87
C PRO A 85 -7.22 23.07 9.21
N VAL A 86 -7.00 22.28 10.27
CA VAL A 86 -7.29 22.71 11.62
C VAL A 86 -6.49 23.99 11.89
N HIS A 87 -7.09 25.00 12.50
CA HIS A 87 -6.64 26.37 12.73
C HIS A 87 -5.23 26.59 13.33
N CYS A 88 -4.45 25.56 13.46
CA CYS A 88 -3.04 25.60 13.87
C CYS A 88 -2.24 24.87 12.81
N ASN A 89 -1.58 25.48 11.90
CA ASN A 89 -0.58 25.06 10.89
C ASN A 89 0.14 23.68 11.09
N VAL A 90 -0.53 22.72 11.71
CA VAL A 90 -0.05 21.36 11.98
C VAL A 90 -0.89 20.43 11.11
N THR A 91 -0.27 19.83 10.13
CA THR A 91 -0.88 18.74 9.36
C THR A 91 -1.17 17.59 10.31
N GLN A 92 -2.42 17.50 10.76
CA GLN A 92 -2.82 16.47 11.70
C GLN A 92 -3.00 15.14 10.93
N VAL A 93 -2.22 14.14 11.29
CA VAL A 93 -2.40 12.79 10.78
C VAL A 93 -3.61 12.18 11.49
N VAL A 94 -4.65 11.92 10.74
CA VAL A 94 -5.85 11.26 11.23
C VAL A 94 -5.73 9.77 11.00
N SER A 95 -6.06 8.98 12.02
CA SER A 95 -6.14 7.52 11.91
C SER A 95 -7.56 7.14 11.52
N VAL A 96 -7.73 6.62 10.31
CA VAL A 96 -9.01 6.14 9.80
C VAL A 96 -9.12 4.64 10.03
N CYS A 97 -10.20 4.20 10.69
CA CYS A 97 -10.50 2.78 10.83
C CYS A 97 -11.13 2.27 9.52
N LEU A 98 -10.46 1.31 8.89
CA LEU A 98 -10.98 0.67 7.67
C LEU A 98 -11.92 -0.49 8.00
N ASP A 99 -11.54 -1.29 8.99
CA ASP A 99 -12.28 -2.49 9.37
C ASP A 99 -12.02 -2.83 10.84
N SER A 100 -12.91 -3.66 11.41
CA SER A 100 -12.77 -4.16 12.78
C SER A 100 -13.34 -5.56 12.91
N CYS A 101 -12.68 -6.40 13.69
CA CYS A 101 -13.15 -7.74 13.97
C CYS A 101 -12.88 -8.15 15.41
N LYS A 102 -13.65 -9.12 15.91
CA LYS A 102 -13.45 -9.70 17.24
C LYS A 102 -12.55 -10.93 17.14
N VAL A 103 -11.59 -11.04 18.03
CA VAL A 103 -10.80 -12.26 18.18
C VAL A 103 -11.65 -13.34 18.84
N VAL A 104 -11.79 -14.50 18.21
CA VAL A 104 -12.58 -15.63 18.70
C VAL A 104 -11.69 -16.89 18.68
N HIS A 105 -11.43 -17.45 19.85
CA HIS A 105 -10.52 -18.59 19.99
C HIS A 105 -9.16 -18.37 19.32
N GLY A 106 -8.62 -17.17 19.50
CA GLY A 106 -7.36 -16.75 18.93
C GLY A 106 -7.37 -16.52 17.41
N ARG A 107 -8.52 -16.56 16.73
CA ARG A 107 -8.66 -16.33 15.29
C ARG A 107 -9.38 -15.03 15.00
N PHE A 108 -8.99 -14.38 13.90
CA PHE A 108 -9.61 -13.17 13.39
C PHE A 108 -9.40 -13.05 11.88
N ASN A 109 -10.26 -12.32 11.20
CA ASN A 109 -10.12 -12.03 9.77
C ASN A 109 -10.61 -10.63 9.43
N PHE A 110 -10.01 -10.08 8.36
CA PHE A 110 -10.40 -8.82 7.74
C PHE A 110 -10.49 -9.04 6.24
N GLU A 111 -11.48 -8.43 5.59
CA GLU A 111 -11.67 -8.48 4.15
C GLU A 111 -12.09 -7.09 3.67
N GLY A 112 -11.60 -6.69 2.49
CA GLY A 112 -11.98 -5.41 1.92
C GLY A 112 -11.32 -5.14 0.59
N ASP A 113 -11.78 -4.07 -0.03
CA ASP A 113 -11.24 -3.61 -1.31
C ASP A 113 -9.96 -2.80 -1.08
N VAL A 114 -9.03 -2.93 -2.00
CA VAL A 114 -7.79 -2.16 -2.02
C VAL A 114 -7.51 -1.68 -3.45
N ASP A 115 -7.57 -0.37 -3.66
CA ASP A 115 -7.26 0.24 -4.96
C ASP A 115 -5.76 0.25 -5.24
N SER A 116 -4.96 0.33 -4.17
CA SER A 116 -3.50 0.29 -4.22
C SER A 116 -2.93 -0.15 -2.88
N ALA A 117 -1.75 -0.74 -2.90
CA ALA A 117 -1.07 -1.09 -1.66
C ALA A 117 -0.93 0.13 -0.74
N ARG A 118 -1.22 -0.03 0.55
CA ARG A 118 -1.08 1.03 1.55
C ARG A 118 -0.65 0.50 2.92
N MET A 119 0.11 1.31 3.62
CA MET A 119 0.54 0.98 4.98
C MET A 119 -0.63 1.08 5.96
N ALA A 120 -0.83 0.04 6.75
CA ALA A 120 -1.85 -0.03 7.80
C ALA A 120 -1.24 -0.46 9.13
N MET A 121 -1.97 -0.23 10.20
CA MET A 121 -1.61 -0.61 11.55
C MET A 121 -2.76 -1.40 12.18
N LEU A 122 -2.43 -2.51 12.82
CA LEU A 122 -3.38 -3.28 13.62
C LEU A 122 -3.39 -2.75 15.05
N TYR A 123 -4.58 -2.48 15.56
CA TYR A 123 -4.78 -1.97 16.92
C TYR A 123 -5.70 -2.87 17.76
N THR A 124 -5.49 -2.87 19.07
CA THR A 124 -6.49 -3.28 20.07
C THR A 124 -6.76 -2.09 20.99
N GLY A 125 -7.99 -1.58 20.95
CA GLY A 125 -8.30 -0.28 21.57
C GLY A 125 -7.43 0.85 21.01
N ASN A 126 -6.64 1.50 21.88
CA ASN A 126 -5.67 2.54 21.48
C ASN A 126 -4.22 2.02 21.37
N GLN A 127 -4.02 0.73 21.61
CA GLN A 127 -2.68 0.14 21.61
C GLN A 127 -2.39 -0.41 20.21
N CYS A 128 -1.30 0.06 19.60
CA CYS A 128 -0.80 -0.49 18.34
C CYS A 128 -0.24 -1.89 18.59
N VAL A 129 -0.69 -2.86 17.80
CA VAL A 129 -0.21 -4.24 17.86
C VAL A 129 0.95 -4.41 16.87
N MET A 130 0.73 -4.09 15.59
CA MET A 130 1.75 -4.28 14.56
C MET A 130 1.43 -3.50 13.28
N PRO A 131 2.46 -3.11 12.49
CA PRO A 131 2.27 -2.59 11.15
C PRO A 131 2.07 -3.72 10.13
N LEU A 132 1.37 -3.43 9.04
CA LEU A 132 1.24 -4.29 7.87
C LEU A 132 1.03 -3.45 6.60
N VAL A 133 1.14 -4.10 5.45
CA VAL A 133 0.75 -3.52 4.17
C VAL A 133 -0.53 -4.21 3.70
N LEU A 134 -1.55 -3.44 3.39
CA LEU A 134 -2.71 -3.95 2.68
C LEU A 134 -2.33 -4.12 1.21
N GLU A 135 -2.20 -5.36 0.81
CA GLU A 135 -1.86 -5.80 -0.55
C GLU A 135 -2.99 -6.67 -1.08
N ASN A 136 -3.18 -6.69 -2.39
CA ASN A 136 -4.12 -7.60 -3.03
C ASN A 136 -3.77 -9.06 -2.74
N GLY A 137 -4.78 -9.85 -2.43
CA GLY A 137 -4.67 -11.28 -2.22
C GLY A 137 -4.79 -11.74 -0.77
N LYS A 138 -4.29 -12.93 -0.50
CA LYS A 138 -4.41 -13.57 0.82
C LYS A 138 -3.20 -13.25 1.69
N LEU A 139 -3.44 -12.61 2.81
CA LEU A 139 -2.45 -12.32 3.83
C LEU A 139 -2.70 -13.19 5.07
N SER A 140 -1.63 -13.61 5.73
CA SER A 140 -1.70 -14.34 6.99
C SER A 140 -0.98 -13.57 8.08
N ILE A 141 -1.68 -13.27 9.17
CA ILE A 141 -1.13 -12.61 10.37
C ILE A 141 -0.95 -13.63 11.48
N GLN A 142 0.24 -13.62 12.07
CA GLN A 142 0.52 -14.33 13.30
C GLN A 142 0.93 -13.32 14.37
N VAL A 143 0.24 -13.36 15.52
CA VAL A 143 0.53 -12.51 16.69
C VAL A 143 0.68 -13.40 17.91
N ASP A 144 1.89 -13.54 18.41
CA ASP A 144 2.15 -14.25 19.65
C ASP A 144 3.11 -13.43 20.55
N ASN A 145 3.40 -13.94 21.75
CA ASN A 145 4.27 -13.25 22.71
C ASN A 145 5.72 -13.08 22.24
N VAL A 146 6.14 -13.80 21.23
CA VAL A 146 7.53 -13.81 20.72
C VAL A 146 7.60 -13.32 19.29
N THR A 147 6.58 -13.65 18.49
CA THR A 147 6.59 -13.43 17.06
C THR A 147 5.38 -12.61 16.63
N GLN A 148 5.64 -11.55 15.89
CA GLN A 148 4.64 -10.81 15.13
C GLN A 148 5.05 -10.88 13.65
N ARG A 149 4.19 -11.40 12.82
CA ARG A 149 4.52 -11.61 11.40
C ARG A 149 3.29 -11.51 10.52
N VAL A 150 3.47 -10.88 9.36
CA VAL A 150 2.55 -10.97 8.21
C VAL A 150 3.26 -11.66 7.07
N THR A 151 2.55 -12.50 6.35
CA THR A 151 3.03 -13.21 5.16
C THR A 151 1.95 -13.22 4.09
N GLY A 152 2.32 -13.52 2.86
CA GLY A 152 1.41 -13.69 1.73
C GLY A 152 1.43 -12.52 0.73
N GLY A 153 2.20 -11.47 1.00
CA GLY A 153 2.40 -10.36 0.06
C GLY A 153 3.86 -9.92 0.01
N PRO A 154 4.39 -9.52 -1.16
CA PRO A 154 5.80 -9.17 -1.32
C PRO A 154 6.26 -7.98 -0.47
N LEU A 155 5.38 -7.00 -0.24
CA LEU A 155 5.72 -5.85 0.61
C LEU A 155 5.70 -6.23 2.09
N ASN A 156 4.76 -7.06 2.54
CA ASN A 156 4.75 -7.61 3.89
C ASN A 156 5.97 -8.49 4.14
N ASP A 157 6.33 -9.37 3.21
CA ASP A 157 7.53 -10.20 3.35
C ASP A 157 8.81 -9.34 3.47
N LYS A 158 8.90 -8.26 2.69
CA LYS A 158 10.01 -7.30 2.76
C LYS A 158 10.03 -6.54 4.10
N LEU A 159 8.87 -6.08 4.57
CA LEU A 159 8.71 -5.40 5.85
C LEU A 159 9.14 -6.30 7.02
N TYR A 160 8.68 -7.55 7.03
CA TYR A 160 8.99 -8.47 8.12
C TYR A 160 10.40 -9.07 8.05
N ALA A 161 11.00 -9.15 6.86
CA ALA A 161 12.44 -9.41 6.73
C ALA A 161 13.29 -8.28 7.34
N PHE A 162 12.88 -7.03 7.16
CA PHE A 162 13.49 -5.88 7.83
C PHE A 162 13.31 -5.95 9.35
N PHE A 163 12.09 -6.14 9.87
CA PHE A 163 11.85 -6.25 11.30
C PHE A 163 12.65 -7.38 11.95
N LYS A 164 12.83 -8.51 11.26
CA LYS A 164 13.69 -9.59 11.76
C LYS A 164 15.14 -9.13 11.98
N LYS A 165 15.68 -8.28 11.09
CA LYS A 165 17.03 -7.70 11.25
C LYS A 165 17.04 -6.66 12.37
N ARG A 166 16.00 -5.81 12.43
CA ARG A 166 15.86 -4.76 13.44
C ARG A 166 15.77 -5.36 14.86
N ASN A 167 14.94 -6.39 15.06
CA ASN A 167 14.76 -7.08 16.32
C ASN A 167 16.06 -7.72 16.85
N ARG A 168 16.96 -8.18 15.95
CA ARG A 168 18.27 -8.66 16.39
C ARG A 168 19.10 -7.55 17.04
N LEU A 169 19.10 -6.36 16.45
CA LEU A 169 19.80 -5.20 17.02
C LEU A 169 19.16 -4.74 18.32
N ASP A 170 17.82 -4.79 18.41
CA ASP A 170 17.09 -4.46 19.63
C ASP A 170 17.40 -5.44 20.76
N ASN A 171 17.49 -6.73 20.48
CA ASN A 171 17.89 -7.74 21.46
C ASN A 171 19.33 -7.51 21.94
N GLU A 172 20.27 -7.21 21.03
CA GLU A 172 21.63 -6.86 21.43
C GLU A 172 21.66 -5.59 22.28
N MET A 173 20.85 -4.58 21.99
CA MET A 173 20.73 -3.36 22.78
C MET A 173 20.13 -3.65 24.16
N TRP A 174 19.11 -4.50 24.24
CA TRP A 174 18.51 -4.95 25.49
C TRP A 174 19.55 -5.65 26.40
N GLU A 175 20.40 -6.54 25.86
CA GLU A 175 21.49 -7.16 26.58
C GLU A 175 22.48 -6.15 27.17
N VAL A 176 22.79 -5.09 26.40
CA VAL A 176 23.64 -3.98 26.88
C VAL A 176 22.94 -3.23 28.04
N GLN A 177 21.64 -2.99 27.92
CA GLN A 177 20.85 -2.36 28.98
C GLN A 177 20.83 -3.22 30.27
N GLN A 178 20.63 -4.53 30.14
CA GLN A 178 20.69 -5.46 31.28
C GLN A 178 22.09 -5.44 31.93
N THR A 179 23.15 -5.42 31.15
CA THR A 179 24.53 -5.29 31.64
C THR A 179 24.71 -3.96 32.37
N THR A 180 24.19 -2.85 31.83
CA THR A 180 24.23 -1.53 32.46
C THR A 180 23.53 -1.54 33.82
N MET A 181 22.32 -2.12 33.89
CA MET A 181 21.58 -2.24 35.17
C MET A 181 22.30 -3.10 36.20
N ARG A 182 22.98 -4.18 35.75
CA ARG A 182 23.80 -5.00 36.64
C ARG A 182 24.97 -4.22 37.23
N LEU A 183 25.73 -3.52 36.38
CA LEU A 183 26.86 -2.70 36.83
C LEU A 183 26.44 -1.58 37.81
N MET A 184 25.27 -0.97 37.57
CA MET A 184 24.71 0.00 38.54
C MET A 184 24.44 -0.62 39.91
N ARG A 185 23.86 -1.83 39.93
CA ARG A 185 23.60 -2.54 41.17
C ARG A 185 24.87 -3.00 41.91
N GLU A 186 25.93 -3.28 41.16
CA GLU A 186 27.27 -3.60 41.68
C GLU A 186 28.04 -2.38 42.20
N GLY A 187 27.46 -1.16 42.09
CA GLY A 187 28.03 0.08 42.61
C GLY A 187 29.04 0.78 41.72
N TYR A 188 29.18 0.39 40.45
CA TYR A 188 30.05 1.10 39.51
C TYR A 188 29.57 2.52 39.24
N SER A 189 30.54 3.45 39.12
CA SER A 189 30.24 4.82 38.77
C SER A 189 29.68 4.94 37.34
N PRO A 190 28.85 6.01 37.00
CA PRO A 190 28.36 6.25 35.66
C PRO A 190 29.48 6.35 34.61
N VAL A 191 30.62 6.90 34.97
CA VAL A 191 31.79 7.04 34.09
C VAL A 191 32.36 5.67 33.74
N GLU A 192 32.51 4.81 34.75
CA GLU A 192 33.02 3.44 34.55
C GLU A 192 32.05 2.59 33.73
N ILE A 193 30.73 2.72 33.96
CA ILE A 193 29.70 2.07 33.19
C ILE A 193 29.78 2.53 31.72
N GLN A 194 29.84 3.83 31.48
CA GLN A 194 29.96 4.40 30.12
C GLN A 194 31.24 3.90 29.42
N ARG A 195 32.33 3.76 30.14
CA ARG A 195 33.59 3.20 29.62
C ARG A 195 33.41 1.75 29.16
N ARG A 196 32.65 0.93 29.90
CA ARG A 196 32.45 -0.50 29.62
C ARG A 196 31.47 -0.77 28.51
N VAL A 197 30.32 -0.08 28.47
CA VAL A 197 29.23 -0.37 27.54
C VAL A 197 29.05 0.68 26.43
N GLY A 198 29.57 1.90 26.61
CA GLY A 198 29.29 3.04 25.74
C GLY A 198 29.70 2.84 24.27
N LYS A 199 30.84 2.15 24.04
CA LYS A 199 31.28 1.84 22.67
C LYS A 199 30.27 0.92 21.97
N LYS A 200 29.80 -0.15 22.64
CA LYS A 200 28.84 -1.10 22.06
C LYS A 200 27.46 -0.42 21.85
N THR A 201 27.02 0.38 22.81
CA THR A 201 25.78 1.17 22.71
C THR A 201 25.79 2.08 21.46
N LYS A 202 26.86 2.87 21.27
CA LYS A 202 27.01 3.77 20.12
C LYS A 202 27.05 2.99 18.81
N GLN A 203 27.76 1.87 18.78
CA GLN A 203 27.84 1.03 17.59
C GLN A 203 26.49 0.42 17.21
N LEU A 204 25.72 -0.06 18.19
CA LEU A 204 24.38 -0.62 17.95
C LEU A 204 23.41 0.47 17.48
N ALA A 205 23.40 1.63 18.13
CA ALA A 205 22.57 2.76 17.72
C ALA A 205 22.86 3.16 16.27
N LYS A 206 24.14 3.28 15.89
CA LYS A 206 24.52 3.60 14.51
C LYS A 206 24.06 2.52 13.52
N ARG A 207 24.26 1.23 13.83
CA ARG A 207 23.80 0.12 12.96
C ARG A 207 22.31 0.10 12.78
N THR A 208 21.55 0.42 13.82
CA THR A 208 20.09 0.52 13.79
C THR A 208 19.66 1.67 12.85
N GLU A 209 20.24 2.85 13.06
CA GLU A 209 19.97 4.04 12.25
C GLU A 209 20.33 3.82 10.76
N GLU A 210 21.46 3.18 10.47
CA GLU A 210 21.88 2.80 9.12
C GLU A 210 20.89 1.83 8.47
N LEU A 211 20.46 0.78 9.22
CA LEU A 211 19.50 -0.20 8.74
C LEU A 211 18.14 0.44 8.39
N GLU A 212 17.64 1.33 9.24
CA GLU A 212 16.40 2.07 9.05
C GLU A 212 16.48 3.05 7.88
N THR A 213 17.60 3.78 7.78
CA THR A 213 17.85 4.72 6.68
C THR A 213 17.90 3.99 5.33
N LEU A 214 18.60 2.87 5.25
CA LEU A 214 18.67 2.05 4.05
C LEU A 214 17.31 1.47 3.69
N PHE A 215 16.54 1.01 4.67
CA PHE A 215 15.21 0.48 4.41
C PHE A 215 14.28 1.51 3.75
N VAL A 216 14.28 2.77 4.21
CA VAL A 216 13.52 3.84 3.56
C VAL A 216 14.02 4.08 2.14
N LYS A 217 15.35 4.19 1.95
CA LYS A 217 15.98 4.45 0.65
C LYS A 217 15.66 3.35 -0.38
N ASP A 218 15.75 2.10 0.02
CA ASP A 218 15.47 0.93 -0.83
C ASP A 218 13.98 0.80 -1.20
N ASN A 219 13.13 1.59 -0.53
CA ASN A 219 11.68 1.54 -0.70
C ASN A 219 11.06 2.88 -1.11
N TYR A 220 11.83 3.82 -1.63
CA TYR A 220 11.27 5.09 -2.10
C TYR A 220 10.13 4.92 -3.11
N ASN A 221 10.19 3.87 -3.95
CA ASN A 221 9.27 3.62 -5.06
C ASN A 221 8.01 2.83 -4.66
N ASN A 222 7.81 2.56 -3.37
CA ASN A 222 6.63 1.85 -2.88
C ASN A 222 6.20 2.38 -1.50
N VAL A 223 5.07 1.91 -1.00
CA VAL A 223 4.44 2.41 0.23
C VAL A 223 5.26 2.20 1.51
N LEU A 224 6.24 1.29 1.50
CA LEU A 224 7.12 1.06 2.65
C LEU A 224 8.04 2.24 2.93
N GLY A 225 8.52 2.95 1.90
CA GLY A 225 9.37 4.12 2.07
C GLY A 225 8.69 5.23 2.85
N PRO A 226 7.62 5.85 2.32
CA PRO A 226 6.87 6.88 3.05
C PRO A 226 6.25 6.37 4.35
N GLY A 227 5.74 5.13 4.34
CA GLY A 227 5.11 4.50 5.51
C GLY A 227 6.10 4.29 6.66
N PHE A 228 7.30 3.78 6.39
CA PHE A 228 8.33 3.61 7.41
C PHE A 228 8.95 4.94 7.83
N PHE A 229 9.14 5.88 6.91
CA PHE A 229 9.54 7.26 7.24
C PHE A 229 8.57 7.88 8.26
N ARG A 230 7.26 7.67 8.09
CA ARG A 230 6.27 8.11 9.08
C ARG A 230 6.47 7.47 10.46
N LEU A 231 6.78 6.17 10.51
CA LEU A 231 7.07 5.48 11.78
C LEU A 231 8.33 6.06 12.46
N LEU A 232 9.38 6.37 11.70
CA LEU A 232 10.57 7.06 12.23
C LEU A 232 10.22 8.44 12.79
N CYS A 233 9.45 9.22 12.06
CA CYS A 233 9.06 10.57 12.47
C CYS A 233 8.13 10.58 13.69
N SER A 234 7.32 9.54 13.89
CA SER A 234 6.39 9.43 15.04
C SER A 234 7.08 9.29 16.39
N GLN A 235 8.39 9.02 16.42
CA GLN A 235 9.18 9.00 17.65
C GLN A 235 9.38 10.40 18.24
N PHE A 236 9.19 11.43 17.44
CA PHE A 236 9.35 12.81 17.87
C PHE A 236 7.98 13.47 18.12
N PRO A 237 7.79 14.14 19.26
CA PRO A 237 6.52 14.80 19.55
C PRO A 237 6.20 15.96 18.59
N THR A 238 7.22 16.45 17.91
CA THR A 238 7.13 17.54 16.93
C THR A 238 8.11 17.29 15.78
N PRO A 239 7.81 17.75 14.57
CA PRO A 239 8.72 17.61 13.43
C PRO A 239 10.10 18.24 13.70
N VAL A 240 11.14 17.45 13.53
CA VAL A 240 12.55 17.84 13.70
C VAL A 240 13.38 17.32 12.53
N MET A 241 14.39 18.05 12.13
CA MET A 241 15.35 17.65 11.12
C MET A 241 16.58 17.03 11.80
N THR A 242 16.57 15.69 11.96
CA THR A 242 17.73 14.95 12.48
C THR A 242 18.71 14.64 11.36
N GLU A 243 19.96 14.29 11.70
CA GLU A 243 20.93 13.81 10.71
C GLU A 243 20.45 12.58 9.94
N GLN A 244 19.69 11.69 10.60
CA GLN A 244 19.09 10.54 9.94
C GLN A 244 18.06 10.96 8.88
N ILE A 245 17.15 11.89 9.24
CA ILE A 245 16.13 12.41 8.31
C ILE A 245 16.80 13.15 7.16
N GLN A 246 17.83 13.96 7.44
CA GLN A 246 18.62 14.63 6.41
C GLN A 246 19.21 13.62 5.41
N ARG A 247 19.85 12.55 5.90
CA ARG A 247 20.40 11.50 5.04
C ARG A 247 19.33 10.75 4.25
N ILE A 248 18.13 10.59 4.79
CA ILE A 248 17.00 9.98 4.06
C ILE A 248 16.55 10.88 2.91
N VAL A 249 16.40 12.18 3.11
CA VAL A 249 15.86 13.07 2.08
C VAL A 249 16.90 13.53 1.07
N GLU A 250 18.17 13.44 1.41
CA GLU A 250 19.27 13.76 0.51
C GLU A 250 19.32 12.78 -0.66
N GLY A 251 19.11 13.31 -1.88
CA GLY A 251 19.05 12.51 -3.11
C GLY A 251 17.76 11.68 -3.25
N ALA A 252 16.75 11.91 -2.42
CA ALA A 252 15.48 11.23 -2.53
C ALA A 252 14.73 11.65 -3.81
N PRO A 253 14.04 10.72 -4.48
CA PRO A 253 13.32 11.01 -5.73
C PRO A 253 12.08 11.86 -5.45
N VAL A 254 11.66 12.62 -6.47
CA VAL A 254 10.56 13.59 -6.37
C VAL A 254 9.26 12.95 -5.86
N HIS A 255 8.94 11.75 -6.33
CA HIS A 255 7.70 11.07 -5.91
C HIS A 255 7.69 10.73 -4.41
N PHE A 256 8.82 10.38 -3.79
CA PHE A 256 8.93 10.20 -2.34
C PHE A 256 8.77 11.54 -1.60
N LEU A 257 9.46 12.59 -2.06
CA LEU A 257 9.38 13.92 -1.46
C LEU A 257 7.99 14.57 -1.63
N SER A 258 7.23 14.18 -2.66
CA SER A 258 5.87 14.66 -2.89
C SER A 258 4.80 13.87 -2.13
N ASP A 259 5.16 12.75 -1.47
CA ASP A 259 4.23 12.08 -0.56
C ASP A 259 3.66 13.09 0.44
N PRO A 260 2.35 13.12 0.63
CA PRO A 260 1.69 14.15 1.43
C PRO A 260 2.25 14.26 2.86
N PHE A 261 2.55 13.12 3.51
CA PHE A 261 3.11 13.14 4.86
C PHE A 261 4.58 13.61 4.85
N VAL A 262 5.41 13.07 3.97
CA VAL A 262 6.83 13.41 3.86
C VAL A 262 6.98 14.91 3.64
N ARG A 263 6.25 15.47 2.66
CA ARG A 263 6.27 16.90 2.35
C ARG A 263 5.85 17.76 3.53
N ALA A 264 4.73 17.43 4.18
CA ALA A 264 4.23 18.20 5.32
C ALA A 264 5.20 18.17 6.50
N TYR A 265 5.76 16.99 6.81
CA TYR A 265 6.76 16.86 7.88
C TYR A 265 8.01 17.71 7.61
N LEU A 266 8.57 17.62 6.40
CA LEU A 266 9.78 18.37 6.03
C LEU A 266 9.56 19.88 6.07
N GLN A 267 8.43 20.37 5.57
CA GLN A 267 8.07 21.79 5.64
C GLN A 267 8.02 22.28 7.09
N GLN A 268 7.36 21.53 7.98
CA GLN A 268 7.27 21.91 9.39
C GLN A 268 8.62 21.85 10.10
N ALA A 269 9.44 20.82 9.83
CA ALA A 269 10.78 20.71 10.40
C ALA A 269 11.68 21.87 9.96
N GLN A 270 11.62 22.29 8.70
CA GLN A 270 12.37 23.44 8.18
C GLN A 270 11.92 24.77 8.79
N LEU A 271 10.61 24.99 8.92
CA LEU A 271 10.08 26.19 9.57
C LEU A 271 10.57 26.31 11.02
N ARG A 272 10.60 25.20 11.76
CA ARG A 272 11.11 25.20 13.14
C ARG A 272 12.59 25.52 13.22
N MET A 273 13.40 24.98 12.32
CA MET A 273 14.84 25.33 12.27
C MET A 273 15.05 26.83 12.01
N ALA A 274 14.28 27.41 11.07
CA ALA A 274 14.36 28.83 10.77
C ALA A 274 13.96 29.70 11.97
N VAL A 275 12.93 29.30 12.73
CA VAL A 275 12.53 30.02 13.95
C VAL A 275 13.59 29.91 15.05
N GLN A 276 14.20 28.75 15.22
CA GLN A 276 15.25 28.56 16.23
C GLN A 276 16.55 29.32 15.89
N SER A 277 16.88 29.45 14.60
CA SER A 277 18.05 30.22 14.16
C SER A 277 17.86 31.75 14.29
N ASN A 278 16.63 32.22 14.33
CA ASN A 278 16.30 33.67 14.46
C ASN A 278 16.05 34.10 15.91
N ASN A 279 16.09 33.18 16.87
CA ASN A 279 15.92 33.49 18.31
C ASN A 279 17.15 32.93 19.06
N PRO A 280 18.28 33.70 19.14
CA PRO A 280 19.51 33.29 19.84
C PRO A 280 19.34 33.21 21.35
#